data_ba1cf0033b695c348112d070cc749e61
#
_entry.id   ba1cf0033b695c348112d070cc749e61
#
_cell.length_a   1.000
_cell.length_b   1.000
_cell.length_c   1.000
_cell.angle_alpha   90.00
_cell.angle_beta   90.00
_cell.angle_gamma   90.00
#
_symmetry.space_group_name_H-M   'P 1'
#
loop_
_entity.id
_entity.type
_entity.pdbx_description
1 polymer ?
#
loop_
_entity_poly.entity_id
_entity_poly.type
_entity_poly.pdbx_seq_one_letter_code
_entity_poly.pdbx_strand_id
1 'polypeptide(L)'
;GTNDILQGRDSTYVYKTLVKAIELASTKGTVIIGLETQIDSDMDGLDLVVREVNEQLKAYAEAHNIKVIDFYTTLFEADQIGQIVFAGEVHPNERGYRLMAYKALEVFTRL
;
A
#
# COMPACT_ATOMS: atom_id res chain seq x y z
N GLY A 1 3.36 5.45 -5.85
CA GLY A 1 2.85 4.28 -6.54
C GLY A 1 1.50 4.49 -7.19
N THR A 2 0.50 4.99 -6.46
CA THR A 2 -0.86 5.14 -6.99
C THR A 2 -0.90 6.03 -8.23
N ASN A 3 -0.19 7.14 -8.23
CA ASN A 3 -0.18 8.04 -9.40
C ASN A 3 0.42 7.36 -10.63
N ASP A 4 1.47 6.55 -10.48
CA ASP A 4 2.07 5.80 -11.57
C ASP A 4 1.06 4.78 -12.15
N ILE A 5 0.31 4.12 -11.27
CA ILE A 5 -0.72 3.17 -11.67
C ILE A 5 -1.83 3.88 -12.44
N LEU A 6 -2.29 5.04 -11.95
CA LEU A 6 -3.31 5.85 -12.61
C LEU A 6 -2.84 6.37 -13.98
N GLN A 7 -1.55 6.53 -14.19
CA GLN A 7 -0.96 6.93 -15.47
C GLN A 7 -0.73 5.74 -16.42
N GLY A 8 -1.17 4.54 -16.04
CA GLY A 8 -1.08 3.36 -16.89
C GLY A 8 0.24 2.62 -16.83
N ARG A 9 1.09 2.91 -15.85
CA ARG A 9 2.32 2.15 -15.64
C ARG A 9 2.01 0.75 -15.14
N ASP A 10 2.73 -0.24 -15.63
CA ASP A 10 2.52 -1.63 -15.20
C ASP A 10 3.12 -1.93 -13.82
N SER A 11 2.78 -3.09 -13.26
CA SER A 11 3.22 -3.48 -11.93
C SER A 11 4.74 -3.61 -11.82
N THR A 12 5.40 -4.09 -12.87
CA THR A 12 6.86 -4.23 -12.92
C THR A 12 7.54 -2.88 -12.80
N TYR A 13 7.07 -1.89 -13.55
CA TYR A 13 7.60 -0.52 -13.48
C TYR A 13 7.45 0.08 -12.10
N VAL A 14 6.24 0.01 -11.55
CA VAL A 14 5.92 0.59 -10.23
C VAL A 14 6.75 -0.09 -9.15
N TYR A 15 6.83 -1.42 -9.16
CA TYR A 15 7.62 -2.17 -8.19
C TYR A 15 9.11 -1.79 -8.24
N LYS A 16 9.71 -1.75 -9.42
CA LYS A 16 11.13 -1.39 -9.58
C LYS A 16 11.42 0.02 -9.08
N THR A 17 10.51 0.96 -9.36
CA THR A 17 10.64 2.34 -8.90
C THR A 17 10.60 2.42 -7.36
N LEU A 18 9.67 1.69 -6.75
CA LEU A 18 9.55 1.65 -5.29
C LEU A 18 10.77 0.99 -4.64
N VAL A 19 11.30 -0.08 -5.22
CA VAL A 19 12.51 -0.74 -4.70
C VAL A 19 13.70 0.21 -4.71
N LYS A 20 13.86 1.01 -5.75
CA LYS A 20 14.94 2.03 -5.79
C LYS A 20 14.79 3.02 -4.64
N ALA A 21 13.58 3.47 -4.37
CA ALA A 21 13.29 4.38 -3.26
C ALA A 21 13.60 3.71 -1.90
N ILE A 22 13.24 2.45 -1.75
CA ILE A 22 13.50 1.68 -0.52
C ILE A 22 15.00 1.50 -0.31
N GLU A 23 15.74 1.14 -1.35
CA GLU A 23 17.19 0.98 -1.27
C GLU A 23 17.87 2.28 -0.85
N LEU A 24 17.47 3.41 -1.46
CA LEU A 24 18.01 4.71 -1.11
C LEU A 24 17.67 5.08 0.34
N ALA A 25 16.43 4.90 0.75
CA ALA A 25 15.99 5.18 2.12
C ALA A 25 16.74 4.30 3.14
N SER A 26 17.03 3.04 2.79
CA SER A 26 17.75 2.09 3.66
C SER A 26 19.18 2.54 3.97
N THR A 27 19.77 3.38 3.12
CA THR A 27 21.09 3.97 3.40
C THR A 27 21.04 5.04 4.48
N LYS A 28 19.85 5.56 4.79
CA LYS A 28 19.65 6.67 5.73
C LYS A 28 19.10 6.22 7.08
N GLY A 29 18.52 5.02 7.16
CA GLY A 29 17.91 4.53 8.39
C GLY A 29 17.07 3.29 8.18
N THR A 30 16.34 2.90 9.22
CA THR A 30 15.41 1.77 9.18
C THR A 30 14.21 2.13 8.32
N VAL A 31 13.82 1.21 7.44
CA VAL A 31 12.68 1.38 6.53
C VAL A 31 11.52 0.47 6.96
N ILE A 32 10.32 0.99 6.88
CA ILE A 32 9.07 0.23 7.01
C ILE A 32 8.29 0.50 5.73
N ILE A 33 7.76 -0.54 5.11
CA ILE A 33 7.02 -0.42 3.86
C ILE A 33 5.52 -0.38 4.15
N GLY A 34 4.85 0.73 3.77
CA GLY A 34 3.39 0.78 3.73
C GLY A 34 2.90 0.32 2.37
N LEU A 35 2.01 -0.66 2.34
CA LEU A 35 1.43 -1.14 1.09
C LEU A 35 0.42 -0.13 0.54
N GLU A 36 0.29 -0.11 -0.78
CA GLU A 36 -0.68 0.73 -1.47
C GLU A 36 -2.11 0.33 -1.09
N THR A 37 -2.99 1.33 -0.93
CA THR A 37 -4.41 1.09 -0.70
C THR A 37 -5.12 0.76 -2.02
N GLN A 38 -6.32 0.15 -1.92
CA GLN A 38 -7.08 -0.23 -3.10
C GLN A 38 -7.51 1.00 -3.92
N ILE A 39 -7.74 0.75 -5.20
CA ILE A 39 -8.45 1.68 -6.08
C ILE A 39 -9.90 1.23 -6.07
N ASP A 40 -10.77 2.00 -5.40
CA ASP A 40 -12.17 1.68 -5.18
C ASP A 40 -13.02 2.21 -6.33
N SER A 41 -12.86 1.62 -7.50
CA SER A 41 -13.63 2.03 -8.66
C SER A 41 -13.67 0.92 -9.71
N ASP A 42 -14.54 1.12 -10.70
CA ASP A 42 -14.59 0.30 -11.91
C ASP A 42 -13.48 0.68 -12.91
N MET A 43 -12.44 1.36 -12.45
CA MET A 43 -11.29 1.71 -13.29
C MET A 43 -10.57 0.43 -13.69
N ASP A 44 -10.68 0.06 -14.94
CA ASP A 44 -10.34 -1.22 -15.54
C ASP A 44 -9.01 -1.81 -15.11
N GLY A 45 -9.06 -2.80 -14.22
CA GLY A 45 -7.89 -3.58 -13.83
C GLY A 45 -6.85 -2.83 -13.01
N LEU A 46 -7.05 -1.56 -12.64
CA LEU A 46 -6.05 -0.80 -11.90
C LEU A 46 -5.84 -1.35 -10.49
N ASP A 47 -6.91 -1.83 -9.85
CA ASP A 47 -6.74 -2.44 -8.52
C ASP A 47 -5.96 -3.76 -8.60
N LEU A 48 -6.05 -4.48 -9.70
CA LEU A 48 -5.23 -5.66 -9.92
C LEU A 48 -3.74 -5.28 -9.95
N VAL A 49 -3.40 -4.17 -10.58
CA VAL A 49 -2.01 -3.66 -10.60
C VAL A 49 -1.56 -3.33 -9.17
N VAL A 50 -2.41 -2.70 -8.36
CA VAL A 50 -2.12 -2.42 -6.95
C VAL A 50 -1.81 -3.72 -6.20
N ARG A 51 -2.64 -4.73 -6.36
CA ARG A 51 -2.45 -6.03 -5.69
C ARG A 51 -1.15 -6.71 -6.13
N GLU A 52 -0.83 -6.66 -7.42
CA GLU A 52 0.41 -7.23 -7.94
C GLU A 52 1.64 -6.52 -7.34
N VAL A 53 1.63 -5.18 -7.30
CA VAL A 53 2.71 -4.40 -6.69
C VAL A 53 2.85 -4.76 -5.21
N ASN A 54 1.73 -4.83 -4.49
CA ASN A 54 1.76 -5.15 -3.06
C ASN A 54 2.31 -6.55 -2.79
N GLU A 55 1.95 -7.55 -3.60
CA GLU A 55 2.52 -8.90 -3.47
C GLU A 55 4.02 -8.92 -3.70
N GLN A 56 4.50 -8.18 -4.70
CA GLN A 56 5.93 -8.06 -4.96
C GLN A 56 6.65 -7.35 -3.82
N LEU A 57 6.06 -6.29 -3.26
CA LEU A 57 6.63 -5.58 -2.11
C LEU A 57 6.69 -6.44 -0.85
N LYS A 58 5.66 -7.25 -0.61
CA LYS A 58 5.66 -8.21 0.52
C LYS A 58 6.80 -9.20 0.39
N ALA A 59 7.00 -9.77 -0.80
CA ALA A 59 8.09 -10.71 -1.05
C ALA A 59 9.46 -10.05 -0.86
N TYR A 60 9.61 -8.83 -1.36
CA TYR A 60 10.85 -8.06 -1.17
C TYR A 60 11.11 -7.79 0.32
N ALA A 61 10.09 -7.37 1.04
CA ALA A 61 10.18 -7.07 2.47
C ALA A 61 10.60 -8.33 3.27
N GLU A 62 10.00 -9.48 2.96
CA GLU A 62 10.35 -10.73 3.61
C GLU A 62 11.80 -11.12 3.33
N ALA A 63 12.24 -11.01 2.08
CA ALA A 63 13.61 -11.34 1.68
C ALA A 63 14.66 -10.43 2.32
N HIS A 64 14.29 -9.19 2.66
CA HIS A 64 15.20 -8.19 3.23
C HIS A 64 14.93 -7.90 4.71
N ASN A 65 14.07 -8.69 5.34
CA ASN A 65 13.69 -8.53 6.75
C ASN A 65 13.18 -7.13 7.10
N ILE A 66 12.31 -6.60 6.24
CA ILE A 66 11.69 -5.28 6.38
C ILE A 66 10.25 -5.47 6.88
N LYS A 67 9.83 -4.66 7.86
CA LYS A 67 8.44 -4.67 8.34
C LYS A 67 7.51 -4.04 7.31
N VAL A 68 6.29 -4.55 7.24
CA VAL A 68 5.25 -4.09 6.32
C VAL A 68 4.03 -3.60 7.11
N ILE A 69 3.43 -2.49 6.67
CA ILE A 69 2.12 -2.06 7.14
C ILE A 69 1.13 -2.36 6.02
N ASP A 70 0.24 -3.30 6.25
CA ASP A 70 -0.72 -3.74 5.23
C ASP A 70 -1.96 -2.84 5.22
N PHE A 71 -1.81 -1.65 4.69
CA PHE A 71 -2.92 -0.70 4.55
C PHE A 71 -3.99 -1.21 3.58
N TYR A 72 -3.60 -1.98 2.57
CA TYR A 72 -4.56 -2.51 1.59
C TYR A 72 -5.60 -3.39 2.27
N THR A 73 -5.16 -4.41 2.99
CA THR A 73 -6.06 -5.35 3.66
C THR A 73 -6.90 -4.63 4.72
N THR A 74 -6.31 -3.69 5.45
CA THR A 74 -7.03 -2.92 6.47
C THR A 74 -8.25 -2.21 5.89
N LEU A 75 -8.09 -1.50 4.79
CA LEU A 75 -9.19 -0.77 4.17
C LEU A 75 -10.12 -1.70 3.38
N PHE A 76 -9.56 -2.71 2.72
CA PHE A 76 -10.35 -3.69 1.98
C PHE A 76 -11.33 -4.42 2.90
N GLU A 77 -10.89 -4.92 4.04
CA GLU A 77 -11.76 -5.62 4.99
C GLU A 77 -12.85 -4.70 5.54
N ALA A 78 -12.52 -3.45 5.86
CA ALA A 78 -13.51 -2.48 6.33
C ALA A 78 -14.57 -2.20 5.26
N ASP A 79 -14.16 -2.07 4.02
CA ASP A 79 -15.07 -1.87 2.88
C ASP A 79 -15.99 -3.07 2.68
N GLN A 80 -15.47 -4.29 2.82
CA GLN A 80 -16.24 -5.53 2.66
C GLN A 80 -17.36 -5.67 3.69
N ILE A 81 -17.20 -5.13 4.88
CA ILE A 81 -18.24 -5.16 5.91
C ILE A 81 -19.13 -3.91 5.87
N GLY A 82 -19.06 -3.12 4.81
CA GLY A 82 -19.95 -2.00 4.56
C GLY A 82 -19.53 -0.67 5.16
N GLN A 83 -18.33 -0.54 5.69
CA GLN A 83 -17.83 0.74 6.16
C GLN A 83 -17.39 1.60 4.97
N ILE A 84 -17.78 2.88 4.98
CA ILE A 84 -17.37 3.83 3.95
C ILE A 84 -16.02 4.41 4.37
N VAL A 85 -14.95 4.00 3.68
CA VAL A 85 -13.58 4.38 4.04
C VAL A 85 -12.85 5.19 2.96
N PHE A 86 -13.51 5.42 1.81
CA PHE A 86 -12.95 6.22 0.72
C PHE A 86 -13.76 7.49 0.49
N ALA A 87 -13.05 8.60 0.24
CA ALA A 87 -13.67 9.88 -0.15
C ALA A 87 -13.95 9.94 -1.66
N GLY A 88 -13.38 9.05 -2.42
CA GLY A 88 -13.52 8.92 -3.86
C GLY A 88 -12.93 7.58 -4.27
N GLU A 89 -12.35 7.52 -5.47
CA GLU A 89 -11.88 6.25 -6.02
C GLU A 89 -10.53 5.80 -5.49
N VAL A 90 -9.67 6.75 -5.07
CA VAL A 90 -8.28 6.46 -4.73
C VAL A 90 -7.83 7.01 -3.37
N HIS A 91 -8.59 7.92 -2.77
CA HIS A 91 -8.20 8.55 -1.50
C HIS A 91 -9.07 8.05 -0.35
N PRO A 92 -8.46 7.57 0.74
CA PRO A 92 -9.22 7.28 1.96
C PRO A 92 -9.91 8.53 2.48
N ASN A 93 -11.07 8.34 3.13
CA ASN A 93 -11.71 9.40 3.88
C ASN A 93 -11.14 9.46 5.32
N GLU A 94 -11.73 10.31 6.17
CA GLU A 94 -11.28 10.43 7.55
C GLU A 94 -11.27 9.09 8.30
N ARG A 95 -12.32 8.29 8.15
CA ARG A 95 -12.38 6.96 8.77
C ARG A 95 -11.30 6.03 8.23
N GLY A 96 -11.07 6.05 6.92
CA GLY A 96 -10.02 5.26 6.28
C GLY A 96 -8.64 5.63 6.81
N TYR A 97 -8.33 6.92 6.88
CA TYR A 97 -7.05 7.38 7.43
C TYR A 97 -6.90 7.01 8.90
N ARG A 98 -7.99 7.05 9.67
CA ARG A 98 -7.96 6.65 11.09
C ARG A 98 -7.61 5.16 11.23
N LEU A 99 -8.23 4.31 10.41
CA LEU A 99 -7.91 2.88 10.40
C LEU A 99 -6.46 2.61 10.00
N MET A 100 -5.96 3.34 9.01
CA MET A 100 -4.55 3.25 8.61
C MET A 100 -3.63 3.66 9.76
N ALA A 101 -3.96 4.74 10.47
CA ALA A 101 -3.17 5.19 11.62
C ALA A 101 -3.13 4.14 12.73
N TYR A 102 -4.26 3.50 13.04
CA TYR A 102 -4.30 2.41 14.03
C TYR A 102 -3.45 1.23 13.58
N LYS A 103 -3.51 0.86 12.32
CA LYS A 103 -2.70 -0.23 11.78
C LYS A 103 -1.20 0.09 11.85
N ALA A 104 -0.83 1.30 11.49
CA ALA A 104 0.56 1.76 11.59
C ALA A 104 1.05 1.70 13.04
N LEU A 105 0.25 2.19 13.98
CA LEU A 105 0.60 2.16 15.41
C LEU A 105 0.78 0.72 15.91
N GLU A 106 -0.09 -0.20 15.50
CA GLU A 106 0.02 -1.61 15.83
C GLU A 106 1.37 -2.19 15.38
N VAL A 107 1.79 -1.89 14.15
CA VAL A 107 3.07 -2.38 13.61
C VAL A 107 4.24 -1.73 14.36
N PHE A 108 4.21 -0.42 14.59
CA PHE A 108 5.27 0.29 15.30
C PHE A 108 5.46 -0.20 16.75
N THR A 109 4.40 -0.60 17.42
CA THR A 109 4.50 -1.09 18.81
C THR A 109 5.11 -2.49 18.91
N ARG A 110 5.26 -3.18 17.78
CA ARG A 110 5.87 -4.53 17.71
C ARG A 110 7.32 -4.52 17.21
N LEU A 111 7.88 -3.35 17.00
CA LEU A 111 9.27 -3.22 16.54
C LEU A 111 10.31 -3.51 17.68
#